data_2eb13d841cf12e94dbf1cac61f301371
#
_entry.id   2eb13d841cf12e94dbf1cac61f301371
#
_cell.length_a   1.000
_cell.length_b   1.000
_cell.length_c   1.000
_cell.angle_alpha   90.00
_cell.angle_beta   90.00
_cell.angle_gamma   90.00
#
_symmetry.space_group_name_H-M   'P 1'
#
loop_
_entity.id
_entity.type
_entity.pdbx_description
1 polymer ?
#
loop_
_entity_poly.entity_id
_entity_poly.type
_entity_poly.pdbx_seq_one_letter_code
_entity_poly.pdbx_strand_id
1 'polypeptide(L)'
;MGLLIEDEALEHVQKIAERERAPMYVVGETTGDHRFAFEQADGVRPFDLAVDQMFGSSPKTYMIDKTVERHYENVSYDVTKLDEYVRRVLQLESVACKDWLTNKVDRSVTGKIARQQCQGEIQLPLSDCGVVALDYRGEKGIATALGHAPQAALANPAAGSVLSVAEALTNIVWAPLAEGLDSISLSANWMWPCRAQEGEDARLY
;
A
#
# COMPACT_ATOMS: atom_id res chain seq x y z
N MET A 1 14.89 9.27 12.81
CA MET A 1 14.79 7.81 12.80
C MET A 1 15.05 7.32 14.21
N GLY A 2 14.23 6.41 14.75
CA GLY A 2 14.45 5.76 16.04
C GLY A 2 14.96 4.35 15.82
N LEU A 3 15.91 3.91 16.65
CA LEU A 3 16.49 2.58 16.63
C LEU A 3 16.40 1.98 18.04
N LEU A 4 16.14 0.69 18.15
CA LEU A 4 16.37 -0.13 19.33
C LEU A 4 17.61 -0.97 19.05
N ILE A 5 18.58 -0.92 19.95
CA ILE A 5 19.90 -1.53 19.76
C ILE A 5 20.28 -2.22 21.04
N GLU A 6 20.80 -3.43 20.95
CA GLU A 6 21.42 -4.11 22.09
C GLU A 6 22.69 -3.38 22.53
N ASP A 7 22.96 -3.37 23.83
CA ASP A 7 24.08 -2.62 24.39
C ASP A 7 25.43 -3.00 23.77
N GLU A 8 25.64 -4.28 23.47
CA GLU A 8 26.87 -4.78 22.83
C GLU A 8 27.08 -4.24 21.42
N ALA A 9 25.97 -3.86 20.71
CA ALA A 9 26.02 -3.33 19.35
C ALA A 9 26.14 -1.81 19.32
N LEU A 10 25.93 -1.12 20.43
CA LEU A 10 25.85 0.34 20.49
C LEU A 10 27.12 1.01 19.95
N GLU A 11 28.29 0.61 20.39
CA GLU A 11 29.56 1.18 19.96
C GLU A 11 29.79 0.97 18.44
N HIS A 12 29.40 -0.18 17.93
CA HIS A 12 29.50 -0.46 16.50
C HIS A 12 28.63 0.44 15.65
N VAL A 13 27.36 0.62 16.05
CA VAL A 13 26.39 1.50 15.35
C VAL A 13 26.85 2.96 15.46
N GLN A 14 27.38 3.38 16.59
CA GLN A 14 27.90 4.73 16.77
C GLN A 14 29.07 5.02 15.82
N LYS A 15 30.02 4.08 15.67
CA LYS A 15 31.12 4.20 14.71
C LYS A 15 30.62 4.32 13.25
N ILE A 16 29.55 3.59 12.91
CA ILE A 16 28.93 3.72 11.59
C ILE A 16 28.32 5.12 11.43
N ALA A 17 27.58 5.57 12.41
CA ALA A 17 26.94 6.90 12.39
C ALA A 17 27.98 8.02 12.23
N GLU A 18 29.09 7.96 12.96
CA GLU A 18 30.20 8.90 12.84
C GLU A 18 30.85 8.87 11.45
N ARG A 19 31.11 7.67 10.91
CA ARG A 19 31.64 7.50 9.54
C ARG A 19 30.73 8.13 8.50
N GLU A 20 29.43 7.92 8.63
CA GLU A 20 28.41 8.46 7.71
C GLU A 20 28.03 9.94 8.02
N ARG A 21 28.66 10.57 9.02
CA ARG A 21 28.36 11.93 9.48
C ARG A 21 26.88 12.12 9.87
N ALA A 22 26.26 11.06 10.39
CA ALA A 22 24.87 11.03 10.86
C ALA A 22 24.85 11.27 12.37
N PRO A 23 24.33 12.39 12.90
CA PRO A 23 24.22 12.60 14.33
C PRO A 23 23.40 11.47 14.99
N MET A 24 23.95 10.88 16.04
CA MET A 24 23.30 9.80 16.79
C MET A 24 23.33 10.15 18.29
N TYR A 25 22.22 9.95 18.95
CA TYR A 25 22.06 10.20 20.39
C TYR A 25 21.39 8.99 21.04
N VAL A 26 21.96 8.54 22.16
CA VAL A 26 21.30 7.59 23.05
C VAL A 26 20.34 8.39 23.94
N VAL A 27 19.05 8.15 23.78
CA VAL A 27 18.00 8.96 24.40
C VAL A 27 17.26 8.23 25.53
N GLY A 28 17.57 6.96 25.75
CA GLY A 28 16.96 6.15 26.79
C GLY A 28 17.24 4.68 26.62
N GLU A 29 16.65 3.89 27.49
CA GLU A 29 16.72 2.43 27.50
C GLU A 29 15.32 1.82 27.69
N THR A 30 15.19 0.55 27.32
CA THR A 30 13.95 -0.20 27.55
C THR A 30 13.95 -0.81 28.94
N THR A 31 12.99 -0.41 29.77
CA THR A 31 12.90 -0.82 31.16
C THR A 31 12.08 -2.10 31.38
N GLY A 32 11.24 -2.48 30.41
CA GLY A 32 10.37 -3.65 30.50
C GLY A 32 9.16 -3.50 31.45
N ASP A 33 8.94 -2.30 31.98
CA ASP A 33 7.86 -2.00 32.92
C ASP A 33 6.53 -1.62 32.27
N HIS A 34 6.46 -1.70 30.95
CA HIS A 34 5.30 -1.31 30.14
C HIS A 34 4.88 0.16 30.32
N ARG A 35 5.85 1.03 30.63
CA ARG A 35 5.64 2.47 30.68
C ARG A 35 6.49 3.17 29.63
N PHE A 36 6.00 4.29 29.17
CA PHE A 36 6.76 5.21 28.32
C PHE A 36 6.83 6.55 29.03
N ALA A 37 8.04 6.96 29.38
CA ALA A 37 8.27 8.17 30.16
C ALA A 37 9.41 9.00 29.56
N PHE A 38 9.29 10.31 29.68
CA PHE A 38 10.41 11.23 29.53
C PHE A 38 10.79 11.75 30.92
N GLU A 39 12.09 11.68 31.25
CA GLU A 39 12.61 12.17 32.51
C GLU A 39 13.61 13.30 32.25
N GLN A 40 13.41 14.42 32.92
CA GLN A 40 14.32 15.56 32.88
C GLN A 40 15.47 15.36 33.88
N ALA A 41 16.53 16.12 33.73
CA ALA A 41 17.71 16.05 34.60
C ALA A 41 17.41 16.32 36.11
N ASP A 42 16.32 17.01 36.39
CA ASP A 42 15.82 17.29 37.73
C ASP A 42 14.90 16.20 38.31
N GLY A 43 14.69 15.11 37.53
CA GLY A 43 13.81 13.99 37.90
C GLY A 43 12.33 14.23 37.63
N VAL A 44 11.96 15.38 37.07
CA VAL A 44 10.59 15.63 36.69
C VAL A 44 10.25 14.81 35.43
N ARG A 45 9.09 14.17 35.44
CA ARG A 45 8.56 13.39 34.33
C ARG A 45 7.38 14.14 33.69
N PRO A 46 7.63 14.97 32.66
CA PRO A 46 6.55 15.68 31.98
C PRO A 46 5.61 14.75 31.20
N PHE A 47 6.07 13.55 30.92
CA PHE A 47 5.28 12.49 30.29
C PHE A 47 5.61 11.16 30.96
N ASP A 48 4.59 10.44 31.45
CA ASP A 48 4.73 9.13 32.08
C ASP A 48 3.39 8.38 31.96
N LEU A 49 3.23 7.57 30.91
CA LEU A 49 2.02 6.83 30.62
C LEU A 49 2.29 5.32 30.53
N ALA A 50 1.34 4.53 30.98
CA ALA A 50 1.35 3.12 30.69
C ALA A 50 1.15 2.89 29.18
N VAL A 51 1.87 1.92 28.61
CA VAL A 51 1.78 1.56 27.19
C VAL A 51 0.35 1.19 26.81
N ASP A 52 -0.40 0.54 27.70
CA ASP A 52 -1.81 0.21 27.47
C ASP A 52 -2.72 1.44 27.36
N GLN A 53 -2.36 2.56 27.96
CA GLN A 53 -3.09 3.81 27.80
C GLN A 53 -2.81 4.47 26.46
N MET A 54 -1.65 4.23 25.88
CA MET A 54 -1.24 4.77 24.59
C MET A 54 -1.71 3.90 23.43
N PHE A 55 -1.59 2.58 23.56
CA PHE A 55 -1.82 1.59 22.52
C PHE A 55 -2.87 0.54 22.91
N GLY A 56 -3.61 0.78 23.96
CA GLY A 56 -4.69 -0.11 24.38
C GLY A 56 -5.69 -0.36 23.24
N SER A 57 -6.38 -1.48 23.30
CA SER A 57 -7.34 -1.85 22.26
C SER A 57 -8.45 -0.80 22.16
N SER A 58 -8.69 -0.32 20.95
CA SER A 58 -9.87 0.49 20.67
C SER A 58 -11.14 -0.27 21.08
N PRO A 59 -12.18 0.43 21.56
CA PRO A 59 -13.47 -0.21 21.79
C PRO A 59 -13.92 -0.98 20.56
N LYS A 60 -14.53 -2.14 20.77
CA LYS A 60 -15.09 -2.91 19.66
C LYS A 60 -16.15 -2.07 18.95
N THR A 61 -15.99 -1.90 17.66
CA THR A 61 -17.00 -1.31 16.81
C THR A 61 -17.94 -2.40 16.32
N TYR A 62 -19.23 -2.24 16.56
CA TYR A 62 -20.27 -3.13 16.05
C TYR A 62 -20.91 -2.47 14.84
N MET A 63 -20.78 -3.13 13.69
CA MET A 63 -21.42 -2.69 12.44
C MET A 63 -22.65 -3.57 12.26
N ILE A 64 -23.82 -3.04 12.56
CA ILE A 64 -25.10 -3.74 12.49
C ILE A 64 -25.91 -3.11 11.36
N ASP A 65 -25.92 -3.78 10.22
CA ASP A 65 -26.57 -3.29 9.03
C ASP A 65 -27.13 -4.45 8.20
N LYS A 66 -27.89 -4.12 7.17
CA LYS A 66 -28.47 -5.09 6.25
C LYS A 66 -28.12 -4.71 4.81
N THR A 67 -28.01 -5.72 3.96
CA THR A 67 -27.85 -5.50 2.53
C THR A 67 -29.06 -4.78 1.95
N VAL A 68 -28.82 -3.69 1.25
CA VAL A 68 -29.82 -2.95 0.48
C VAL A 68 -29.58 -3.21 -0.99
N GLU A 69 -30.58 -3.77 -1.68
CA GLU A 69 -30.49 -3.92 -3.12
C GLU A 69 -30.57 -2.56 -3.80
N ARG A 70 -29.61 -2.31 -4.68
CA ARG A 70 -29.55 -1.09 -5.49
C ARG A 70 -29.80 -1.45 -6.93
N HIS A 71 -30.74 -0.75 -7.55
CA HIS A 71 -31.02 -0.88 -8.97
C HIS A 71 -30.35 0.25 -9.73
N TYR A 72 -29.67 -0.08 -10.78
CA TYR A 72 -29.03 0.89 -11.68
C TYR A 72 -29.75 0.84 -13.02
N GLU A 73 -29.95 1.99 -13.62
CA GLU A 73 -30.48 2.09 -14.96
C GLU A 73 -29.50 1.47 -15.98
N ASN A 74 -30.06 0.83 -17.01
CA ASN A 74 -29.24 0.32 -18.11
C ASN A 74 -28.60 1.48 -18.85
N VAL A 75 -27.31 1.34 -19.18
CA VAL A 75 -26.60 2.33 -19.95
C VAL A 75 -27.12 2.31 -21.40
N SER A 76 -27.49 3.47 -21.92
CA SER A 76 -27.88 3.64 -23.31
C SER A 76 -26.79 4.41 -24.08
N TYR A 77 -26.53 4.00 -25.29
CA TYR A 77 -25.50 4.59 -26.15
C TYR A 77 -26.10 5.11 -27.44
N ASP A 78 -25.74 6.33 -27.80
CA ASP A 78 -25.98 6.89 -29.12
C ASP A 78 -24.76 6.62 -30.03
N VAL A 79 -24.87 5.68 -30.92
CA VAL A 79 -23.76 5.28 -31.81
C VAL A 79 -23.23 6.42 -32.68
N THR A 80 -24.03 7.46 -32.92
CA THR A 80 -23.59 8.64 -33.69
C THR A 80 -22.64 9.54 -32.89
N LYS A 81 -22.50 9.32 -31.58
CA LYS A 81 -21.64 10.09 -30.67
C LYS A 81 -20.38 9.33 -30.27
N LEU A 82 -20.00 8.31 -30.98
CA LEU A 82 -18.84 7.48 -30.64
C LEU A 82 -17.56 8.32 -30.44
N ASP A 83 -17.30 9.28 -31.32
CA ASP A 83 -16.13 10.16 -31.18
C ASP A 83 -16.14 10.98 -29.86
N GLU A 84 -17.31 11.43 -29.43
CA GLU A 84 -17.47 12.15 -28.16
C GLU A 84 -17.18 11.23 -27.01
N TYR A 85 -17.70 10.01 -27.01
CA TYR A 85 -17.45 9.02 -25.95
C TYR A 85 -15.97 8.67 -25.84
N VAL A 86 -15.29 8.42 -26.96
CA VAL A 86 -13.84 8.15 -26.99
C VAL A 86 -13.06 9.32 -26.38
N ARG A 87 -13.37 10.56 -26.77
CA ARG A 87 -12.71 11.75 -26.19
C ARG A 87 -12.93 11.86 -24.70
N ARG A 88 -14.13 11.61 -24.21
CA ARG A 88 -14.45 11.63 -22.78
C ARG A 88 -13.66 10.56 -22.01
N VAL A 89 -13.58 9.34 -22.54
CA VAL A 89 -12.80 8.25 -21.92
C VAL A 89 -11.32 8.61 -21.87
N LEU A 90 -10.75 9.16 -22.92
CA LEU A 90 -9.34 9.58 -22.96
C LEU A 90 -9.01 10.73 -22.00
N GLN A 91 -10.03 11.46 -21.53
CA GLN A 91 -9.88 12.54 -20.53
C GLN A 91 -10.09 12.09 -19.09
N LEU A 92 -10.52 10.85 -18.87
CA LEU A 92 -10.63 10.32 -17.50
C LEU A 92 -9.25 10.32 -16.83
N GLU A 93 -9.22 10.67 -15.55
CA GLU A 93 -7.98 10.72 -14.79
C GLU A 93 -7.24 9.37 -14.80
N SER A 94 -7.96 8.26 -14.75
CA SER A 94 -7.40 6.92 -14.79
C SER A 94 -6.83 6.51 -16.17
N VAL A 95 -7.21 7.20 -17.26
CA VAL A 95 -6.84 6.87 -18.63
C VAL A 95 -5.89 7.89 -19.24
N ALA A 96 -6.01 9.16 -18.88
CA ALA A 96 -5.22 10.25 -19.42
C ALA A 96 -3.71 10.03 -19.26
N CYS A 97 -2.95 10.52 -20.24
CA CYS A 97 -1.50 10.42 -20.25
C CYS A 97 -0.86 11.08 -19.00
N LYS A 98 0.05 10.36 -18.35
CA LYS A 98 0.77 10.79 -17.16
C LYS A 98 2.29 10.68 -17.34
N ASP A 99 2.79 10.88 -18.53
CA ASP A 99 4.23 10.74 -18.86
C ASP A 99 5.12 11.57 -17.92
N TRP A 100 4.66 12.74 -17.52
CA TRP A 100 5.34 13.60 -16.59
C TRP A 100 5.55 12.93 -15.20
N LEU A 101 4.66 12.03 -14.81
CA LEU A 101 4.75 11.27 -13.58
C LEU A 101 5.45 9.93 -13.82
N THR A 102 4.96 9.14 -14.77
CA THR A 102 5.41 7.77 -14.99
C THR A 102 6.83 7.66 -15.54
N ASN A 103 7.31 8.66 -16.29
CA ASN A 103 8.61 8.62 -16.97
C ASN A 103 9.72 9.38 -16.19
N LYS A 104 9.38 10.17 -15.19
CA LYS A 104 10.35 11.03 -14.49
C LYS A 104 10.50 10.72 -13.00
N VAL A 105 9.48 10.15 -12.38
CA VAL A 105 9.43 9.96 -10.92
C VAL A 105 9.49 8.48 -10.59
N ASP A 106 10.38 8.14 -9.65
CA ASP A 106 10.47 6.84 -8.99
C ASP A 106 10.52 5.59 -9.88
N ARG A 107 11.09 5.71 -11.07
CA ARG A 107 11.21 4.58 -12.01
C ARG A 107 12.17 3.49 -11.55
N SER A 108 13.19 3.84 -10.80
CA SER A 108 14.30 2.93 -10.49
C SER A 108 14.73 3.04 -9.03
N VAL A 109 13.76 3.13 -8.13
CA VAL A 109 14.01 3.15 -6.68
C VAL A 109 14.75 1.89 -6.28
N THR A 110 15.80 2.03 -5.47
CA THR A 110 16.77 1.01 -5.04
C THR A 110 17.80 0.56 -6.09
N GLY A 111 17.63 0.87 -7.36
CA GLY A 111 18.57 0.50 -8.44
C GLY A 111 18.63 -0.98 -8.81
N LYS A 112 17.84 -1.85 -8.17
CA LYS A 112 17.76 -3.29 -8.45
C LYS A 112 16.48 -3.69 -9.17
N ILE A 113 15.94 -2.79 -9.97
CA ILE A 113 14.69 -3.01 -10.70
C ILE A 113 14.94 -3.94 -11.90
N ALA A 114 14.33 -5.11 -11.87
CA ALA A 114 14.32 -6.06 -12.97
C ALA A 114 13.15 -5.80 -13.94
N ARG A 115 12.02 -5.31 -13.44
CA ARG A 115 10.84 -4.95 -14.22
C ARG A 115 10.15 -3.73 -13.61
N GLN A 116 9.81 -2.76 -14.44
CA GLN A 116 9.14 -1.52 -14.03
C GLN A 116 7.89 -1.24 -14.88
N GLN A 117 7.17 -0.17 -14.55
CA GLN A 117 5.94 0.21 -15.25
C GLN A 117 6.12 0.51 -16.75
N CYS A 118 7.22 1.14 -17.13
CA CYS A 118 7.52 1.46 -18.53
C CYS A 118 8.40 0.38 -19.14
N GLN A 119 7.94 -0.27 -20.21
CA GLN A 119 8.63 -1.37 -20.88
C GLN A 119 8.51 -1.29 -22.41
N GLY A 120 9.31 -2.15 -23.08
CA GLY A 120 9.37 -2.25 -24.52
C GLY A 120 10.07 -1.04 -25.18
N GLU A 121 10.12 -1.04 -26.51
CA GLU A 121 10.80 -0.01 -27.27
C GLU A 121 10.14 1.38 -27.13
N ILE A 122 8.82 1.40 -26.99
CA ILE A 122 8.04 2.65 -26.91
C ILE A 122 8.00 3.20 -25.48
N GLN A 123 8.43 2.42 -24.47
CA GLN A 123 8.43 2.83 -23.04
C GLN A 123 7.05 3.29 -22.53
N LEU A 124 6.00 2.57 -22.91
CA LEU A 124 4.65 2.85 -22.42
C LEU A 124 4.48 2.33 -20.99
N PRO A 125 3.73 3.03 -20.13
CA PRO A 125 3.48 2.64 -18.74
C PRO A 125 2.35 1.60 -18.64
N LEU A 126 2.54 0.43 -19.25
CA LEU A 126 1.53 -0.63 -19.39
C LEU A 126 1.82 -1.83 -18.50
N SER A 127 2.90 -1.82 -17.71
CA SER A 127 3.24 -2.94 -16.85
C SER A 127 2.72 -2.72 -15.43
N ASP A 128 1.78 -3.55 -15.01
CA ASP A 128 1.18 -3.52 -13.67
C ASP A 128 1.83 -4.53 -12.71
N CYS A 129 3.02 -5.05 -13.10
CA CYS A 129 3.84 -5.92 -12.28
C CYS A 129 5.26 -5.34 -12.16
N GLY A 130 5.66 -4.98 -10.96
CA GLY A 130 7.04 -4.58 -10.63
C GLY A 130 7.84 -5.78 -10.14
N VAL A 131 9.10 -5.88 -10.55
CA VAL A 131 10.02 -6.90 -10.05
C VAL A 131 11.33 -6.26 -9.59
N VAL A 132 11.74 -6.56 -8.36
CA VAL A 132 12.98 -6.10 -7.76
C VAL A 132 13.89 -7.31 -7.51
N ALA A 133 15.12 -7.25 -7.98
CA ALA A 133 16.12 -8.27 -7.68
C ALA A 133 16.56 -8.18 -6.21
N LEU A 134 16.83 -9.30 -5.57
CA LEU A 134 17.35 -9.33 -4.19
C LEU A 134 18.80 -8.86 -4.10
N ASP A 135 19.58 -9.13 -5.14
CA ASP A 135 20.97 -8.72 -5.22
C ASP A 135 21.37 -8.41 -6.67
N TYR A 136 22.65 -8.05 -6.91
CA TYR A 136 23.17 -7.71 -8.24
C TYR A 136 23.75 -8.90 -9.03
N ARG A 137 23.75 -10.11 -8.49
CA ARG A 137 24.42 -11.28 -9.07
C ARG A 137 23.51 -12.51 -9.18
N GLY A 138 22.53 -12.62 -8.29
CA GLY A 138 21.59 -13.73 -8.25
C GLY A 138 20.45 -13.57 -9.23
N GLU A 139 19.65 -14.64 -9.32
CA GLU A 139 18.47 -14.71 -10.19
C GLU A 139 17.17 -14.62 -9.40
N LYS A 140 17.25 -14.33 -8.08
CA LYS A 140 16.07 -14.23 -7.20
C LYS A 140 15.58 -12.81 -7.10
N GLY A 141 14.28 -12.66 -7.05
CA GLY A 141 13.61 -11.36 -6.93
C GLY A 141 12.29 -11.45 -6.17
N ILE A 142 11.68 -10.31 -5.98
CA ILE A 142 10.31 -10.17 -5.46
C ILE A 142 9.48 -9.49 -6.53
N ALA A 143 8.36 -10.10 -6.88
CA ALA A 143 7.35 -9.52 -7.76
C ALA A 143 6.22 -8.91 -6.93
N THR A 144 5.71 -7.77 -7.36
CA THR A 144 4.56 -7.09 -6.75
C THR A 144 3.60 -6.63 -7.83
N ALA A 145 2.32 -6.85 -7.62
CA ALA A 145 1.26 -6.37 -8.49
C ALA A 145 0.10 -5.82 -7.68
N LEU A 146 -0.69 -4.95 -8.27
CA LEU A 146 -1.88 -4.37 -7.67
C LEU A 146 -3.14 -4.83 -8.40
N GLY A 147 -4.24 -4.88 -7.64
CA GLY A 147 -5.58 -4.99 -8.18
C GLY A 147 -6.49 -3.95 -7.54
N HIS A 148 -7.33 -3.29 -8.35
CA HIS A 148 -8.11 -2.15 -7.92
C HIS A 148 -9.39 -2.01 -8.75
N ALA A 149 -10.54 -2.28 -8.14
CA ALA A 149 -11.83 -2.28 -8.83
C ALA A 149 -12.92 -1.45 -8.12
N PRO A 150 -12.69 -0.15 -7.80
CA PRO A 150 -13.63 0.65 -7.03
C PRO A 150 -14.95 0.90 -7.77
N GLN A 151 -14.92 1.05 -9.09
CA GLN A 151 -16.14 1.28 -9.89
C GLN A 151 -17.06 0.07 -9.86
N ALA A 152 -16.50 -1.14 -9.96
CA ALA A 152 -17.26 -2.37 -9.83
C ALA A 152 -17.82 -2.53 -8.41
N ALA A 153 -17.04 -2.17 -7.38
CA ALA A 153 -17.48 -2.19 -5.99
C ALA A 153 -18.61 -1.21 -5.70
N LEU A 154 -18.67 -0.07 -6.39
CA LEU A 154 -19.82 0.85 -6.31
C LEU A 154 -21.12 0.20 -6.79
N ALA A 155 -21.06 -0.59 -7.85
CA ALA A 155 -22.22 -1.30 -8.37
C ALA A 155 -22.55 -2.55 -7.54
N ASN A 156 -21.54 -3.36 -7.26
CA ASN A 156 -21.67 -4.60 -6.50
C ASN A 156 -20.38 -4.85 -5.70
N PRO A 157 -20.40 -4.72 -4.36
CA PRO A 157 -19.19 -4.84 -3.54
C PRO A 157 -18.54 -6.22 -3.60
N ALA A 158 -19.35 -7.29 -3.65
CA ALA A 158 -18.83 -8.65 -3.80
C ALA A 158 -18.11 -8.85 -5.15
N ALA A 159 -18.69 -8.36 -6.24
CA ALA A 159 -18.02 -8.38 -7.54
C ALA A 159 -16.75 -7.52 -7.57
N GLY A 160 -16.79 -6.35 -6.93
CA GLY A 160 -15.64 -5.47 -6.82
C GLY A 160 -14.46 -6.10 -6.08
N SER A 161 -14.70 -6.80 -4.98
CA SER A 161 -13.65 -7.50 -4.24
C SER A 161 -13.05 -8.65 -5.06
N VAL A 162 -13.87 -9.45 -5.72
CA VAL A 162 -13.42 -10.53 -6.61
C VAL A 162 -12.57 -9.96 -7.77
N LEU A 163 -13.04 -8.90 -8.41
CA LEU A 163 -12.33 -8.27 -9.51
C LEU A 163 -10.98 -7.66 -9.08
N SER A 164 -10.91 -7.04 -7.90
CA SER A 164 -9.66 -6.51 -7.36
C SER A 164 -8.62 -7.62 -7.17
N VAL A 165 -9.01 -8.75 -6.61
CA VAL A 165 -8.11 -9.89 -6.44
C VAL A 165 -7.74 -10.51 -7.79
N ALA A 166 -8.70 -10.67 -8.69
CA ALA A 166 -8.46 -11.23 -10.02
C ALA A 166 -7.49 -10.36 -10.83
N GLU A 167 -7.62 -9.04 -10.78
CA GLU A 167 -6.71 -8.12 -11.44
C GLU A 167 -5.28 -8.25 -10.89
N ALA A 168 -5.11 -8.25 -9.56
CA ALA A 168 -3.79 -8.47 -8.95
C ALA A 168 -3.15 -9.78 -9.40
N LEU A 169 -3.92 -10.87 -9.46
CA LEU A 169 -3.43 -12.17 -9.90
C LEU A 169 -3.08 -12.19 -11.39
N THR A 170 -3.93 -11.62 -12.25
CA THR A 170 -3.65 -11.55 -13.69
C THR A 170 -2.46 -10.66 -14.03
N ASN A 171 -2.15 -9.69 -13.20
CA ASN A 171 -0.97 -8.84 -13.35
C ASN A 171 0.32 -9.56 -12.90
N ILE A 172 0.27 -10.32 -11.80
CA ILE A 172 1.49 -10.96 -11.24
C ILE A 172 1.92 -12.23 -11.98
N VAL A 173 1.01 -12.96 -12.62
CA VAL A 173 1.33 -14.22 -13.32
C VAL A 173 2.32 -14.07 -14.48
N TRP A 174 2.61 -12.87 -14.90
CA TRP A 174 3.62 -12.56 -15.91
C TRP A 174 5.05 -12.49 -15.35
N ALA A 175 5.21 -12.58 -14.03
CA ALA A 175 6.50 -12.80 -13.40
C ALA A 175 6.77 -14.31 -13.27
N PRO A 176 8.03 -14.79 -13.43
CA PRO A 176 8.37 -16.19 -13.18
C PRO A 176 8.31 -16.46 -11.67
N LEU A 177 7.18 -17.02 -11.24
CA LEU A 177 6.93 -17.36 -9.84
C LEU A 177 7.59 -18.71 -9.49
N ALA A 178 8.34 -18.77 -8.39
CA ALA A 178 9.16 -19.92 -8.02
C ALA A 178 8.32 -21.20 -7.76
N GLU A 179 7.16 -21.06 -7.14
CA GLU A 179 6.25 -22.14 -6.79
C GLU A 179 4.86 -21.92 -7.41
N GLY A 180 4.81 -21.21 -8.54
CA GLY A 180 3.55 -20.84 -9.18
C GLY A 180 2.68 -19.99 -8.26
N LEU A 181 1.38 -20.22 -8.26
CA LEU A 181 0.42 -19.44 -7.46
C LEU A 181 0.60 -19.66 -5.95
N ASP A 182 1.21 -20.75 -5.51
CA ASP A 182 1.41 -21.06 -4.10
C ASP A 182 2.44 -20.14 -3.43
N SER A 183 3.27 -19.46 -4.22
CA SER A 183 4.22 -18.47 -3.72
C SER A 183 3.66 -17.05 -3.55
N ILE A 184 2.37 -16.85 -3.84
CA ILE A 184 1.74 -15.53 -3.77
C ILE A 184 1.20 -15.28 -2.37
N SER A 185 1.62 -14.15 -1.76
CA SER A 185 0.99 -13.58 -0.58
C SER A 185 0.10 -12.42 -0.99
N LEU A 186 -1.09 -12.35 -0.44
CA LEU A 186 -2.03 -11.26 -0.66
C LEU A 186 -2.08 -10.33 0.55
N SER A 187 -2.06 -9.03 0.30
CA SER A 187 -2.39 -8.00 1.27
C SER A 187 -3.57 -7.20 0.75
N ALA A 188 -4.66 -7.17 1.50
CA ALA A 188 -5.85 -6.46 1.10
C ALA A 188 -6.13 -5.29 2.06
N ASN A 189 -6.54 -4.17 1.49
CA ASN A 189 -7.00 -3.00 2.23
C ASN A 189 -8.38 -2.61 1.70
N TRP A 190 -9.41 -2.95 2.47
CA TRP A 190 -10.78 -2.64 2.14
C TRP A 190 -11.19 -1.35 2.84
N MET A 191 -11.48 -0.33 2.06
CA MET A 191 -11.90 0.98 2.57
C MET A 191 -13.24 1.35 1.94
N TRP A 192 -14.21 1.65 2.78
CA TRP A 192 -15.51 2.10 2.36
C TRP A 192 -16.01 3.24 3.26
N PRO A 193 -16.61 4.32 2.71
CA PRO A 193 -17.10 5.41 3.52
C PRO A 193 -18.43 5.05 4.20
N CYS A 194 -18.37 4.31 5.28
CA CYS A 194 -19.52 3.99 6.13
C CYS A 194 -20.03 5.29 6.79
N ARG A 195 -20.96 5.97 6.13
CA ARG A 195 -21.45 7.30 6.53
C ARG A 195 -22.72 7.24 7.37
N ALA A 196 -22.93 6.19 8.15
CA ALA A 196 -24.15 5.93 8.91
C ALA A 196 -25.42 5.94 8.03
N GLN A 197 -25.30 5.52 6.79
CA GLN A 197 -26.40 5.33 5.85
C GLN A 197 -26.77 3.85 5.79
N GLU A 198 -28.04 3.57 5.60
CA GLU A 198 -28.53 2.19 5.51
C GLU A 198 -27.85 1.42 4.39
N GLY A 199 -27.32 0.25 4.72
CA GLY A 199 -26.62 -0.65 3.80
C GLY A 199 -25.14 -0.33 3.54
N GLU A 200 -24.59 0.75 4.07
CA GLU A 200 -23.20 1.10 3.79
C GLU A 200 -22.21 0.25 4.59
N ASP A 201 -22.52 -0.08 5.84
CA ASP A 201 -21.68 -0.99 6.64
C ASP A 201 -21.69 -2.42 6.07
N ALA A 202 -22.87 -2.87 5.57
CA ALA A 202 -23.00 -4.16 4.89
C ALA A 202 -22.23 -4.21 3.57
N ARG A 203 -21.95 -3.07 2.93
CA ARG A 203 -21.13 -3.02 1.71
C ARG A 203 -19.64 -3.17 1.99
N LEU A 204 -19.18 -2.77 3.17
CA LEU A 204 -17.80 -2.99 3.59
C LEU A 204 -17.53 -4.45 3.92
N TYR A 205 -18.52 -5.14 4.54
CA TYR A 205 -18.43 -6.56 4.91
C TYR A 205 -18.45 -7.46 3.68
#